data_0a456fab78eb84ac59133510fcc822e9
#
_entry.id   0a456fab78eb84ac59133510fcc822e9
#
_cell.length_a   1.000
_cell.length_b   1.000
_cell.length_c   1.000
_cell.angle_alpha   90.00
_cell.angle_beta   90.00
_cell.angle_gamma   90.00
#
_symmetry.space_group_name_H-M   'P 1'
#
loop_
_entity.id
_entity.type
_entity.pdbx_description
1 polymer ?
#
loop_
_entity_poly.entity_id
_entity_poly.type
_entity_poly.pdbx_seq_one_letter_code
_entity_poly.pdbx_strand_id
1 'polypeptide(L)'
;MLQVYITEMVVLPHINEFRSWVGLAAPKKESGAVTELRERIGSYHYHIVERDPDRFRIFVAFMIAYIIVLLVQPTRYYWWYPSFNISIPGIGKAFPDSRIEVELVVSEYIMKRMPSDVAFFRMTDMNPAAAFTNIIKPDEMTLEEMDKIMTSSRVMFVTKMLKWKYNRARPAQIAPELINEKNGTLLHSESAATPAYPSGHAVQAYYLAKILARRFPAKTHAVMEIATKCANIRIMAGHHYPSDRDFGWWVVDHYLTDV
;
A
#
# COMPACT_ATOMS: atom_id res chain seq x y z
N MET A 1 7.65 21.88 -16.68
CA MET A 1 6.59 21.44 -15.77
C MET A 1 6.94 20.13 -15.06
N LEU A 2 7.39 19.07 -15.74
CA LEU A 2 7.81 17.80 -15.11
C LEU A 2 8.97 17.95 -14.12
N GLN A 3 9.92 18.84 -14.41
CA GLN A 3 11.12 19.08 -13.59
C GLN A 3 10.81 19.77 -12.24
N VAL A 4 9.76 20.58 -12.17
CA VAL A 4 9.29 21.22 -10.93
C VAL A 4 8.56 20.22 -10.04
N TYR A 5 7.75 19.32 -10.63
CA TYR A 5 7.04 18.28 -9.88
C TYR A 5 7.98 17.25 -9.23
N ILE A 6 9.07 16.88 -9.91
CA ILE A 6 10.07 15.95 -9.35
C ILE A 6 10.79 16.60 -8.17
N THR A 7 11.04 17.90 -8.21
CA THR A 7 11.74 18.61 -7.13
C THR A 7 10.86 18.74 -5.87
N GLU A 8 9.55 18.97 -6.02
CA GLU A 8 8.65 19.11 -4.87
C GLU A 8 8.24 17.76 -4.24
N MET A 9 8.11 16.70 -5.04
CA MET A 9 7.71 15.36 -4.52
C MET A 9 8.82 14.59 -3.81
N VAL A 10 10.07 14.83 -4.13
CA VAL A 10 11.20 13.98 -3.68
C VAL A 10 12.01 14.59 -2.54
N VAL A 11 11.86 15.90 -2.27
CA VAL A 11 12.95 16.64 -1.60
C VAL A 11 12.74 16.91 -0.11
N LEU A 12 11.57 16.78 0.53
CA LEU A 12 11.42 17.45 1.81
C LEU A 12 11.25 16.68 3.14
N PRO A 13 10.68 15.50 3.29
CA PRO A 13 10.64 14.89 4.64
C PRO A 13 11.86 14.04 5.01
N HIS A 14 12.52 13.39 4.05
CA HIS A 14 13.53 12.35 4.34
C HIS A 14 14.99 12.69 3.99
N ILE A 15 15.28 13.89 3.58
CA ILE A 15 16.66 14.32 3.25
C ILE A 15 17.60 14.18 4.46
N ASN A 16 17.14 14.47 5.66
CA ASN A 16 17.99 14.40 6.85
C ASN A 16 18.27 12.96 7.26
N GLU A 17 17.30 12.06 7.14
CA GLU A 17 17.47 10.62 7.40
C GLU A 17 18.37 9.98 6.35
N PHE A 18 18.17 10.33 5.08
CA PHE A 18 19.04 9.88 3.99
C PHE A 18 20.49 10.38 4.17
N ARG A 19 20.70 11.62 4.62
CA ARG A 19 22.02 12.17 4.92
C ARG A 19 22.73 11.44 6.05
N SER A 20 21.99 11.08 7.11
CA SER A 20 22.52 10.26 8.20
C SER A 20 22.93 8.89 7.72
N TRP A 21 22.11 8.26 6.86
CA TRP A 21 22.35 6.92 6.32
C TRP A 21 23.57 6.85 5.39
N VAL A 22 23.83 7.92 4.58
CA VAL A 22 25.02 8.00 3.71
C VAL A 22 26.23 8.65 4.38
N GLY A 23 26.15 9.00 5.66
CA GLY A 23 27.27 9.55 6.43
C GLY A 23 27.65 11.01 6.09
N LEU A 24 26.70 11.82 5.62
CA LEU A 24 26.91 13.22 5.26
C LEU A 24 26.61 14.17 6.44
N ALA A 25 27.56 15.03 6.81
CA ALA A 25 27.38 16.02 7.87
C ALA A 25 26.30 17.08 7.54
N ALA A 26 25.62 17.62 8.58
CA ALA A 26 24.60 18.64 8.40
C ALA A 26 25.19 19.97 7.88
N PRO A 27 24.55 20.68 6.91
CA PRO A 27 25.04 21.98 6.43
C PRO A 27 24.84 23.07 7.46
N LYS A 28 25.79 24.03 7.52
CA LYS A 28 25.62 25.24 8.28
C LYS A 28 24.62 26.18 7.59
N LYS A 29 23.79 26.84 8.40
CA LYS A 29 22.71 27.74 7.95
C LYS A 29 23.26 29.01 7.30
N GLU A 30 22.88 29.27 6.03
CA GLU A 30 22.99 30.62 5.41
C GLU A 30 21.79 30.89 4.49
N SER A 31 21.40 32.15 4.27
CA SER A 31 20.15 32.59 3.70
C SER A 31 20.22 32.93 2.21
N GLY A 32 19.33 32.33 1.39
CA GLY A 32 19.22 32.60 -0.05
C GLY A 32 18.65 31.39 -0.83
N ALA A 33 17.31 31.23 -0.89
CA ALA A 33 16.75 29.88 -0.98
C ALA A 33 16.85 29.12 -2.31
N VAL A 34 16.89 29.70 -3.47
CA VAL A 34 16.76 28.95 -4.75
C VAL A 34 18.09 28.79 -5.49
N THR A 35 18.93 29.83 -5.52
CA THR A 35 20.26 29.77 -6.15
C THR A 35 21.16 28.85 -5.33
N GLU A 36 21.06 28.95 -4.03
CA GLU A 36 21.76 28.13 -3.06
C GLU A 36 21.35 26.65 -3.10
N LEU A 37 20.07 26.33 -3.35
CA LEU A 37 19.60 24.98 -3.54
C LEU A 37 20.20 24.35 -4.81
N ARG A 38 20.35 25.12 -5.87
CA ARG A 38 20.95 24.66 -7.13
C ARG A 38 22.44 24.39 -7.01
N GLU A 39 23.16 25.27 -6.31
CA GLU A 39 24.57 25.07 -6.00
C GLU A 39 24.79 23.92 -5.03
N ARG A 40 23.90 23.74 -4.05
CA ARG A 40 23.94 22.61 -3.12
C ARG A 40 23.67 21.29 -3.82
N ILE A 41 22.66 21.19 -4.67
CA ILE A 41 22.40 19.98 -5.46
C ILE A 41 23.59 19.66 -6.36
N GLY A 42 24.19 20.66 -7.01
CA GLY A 42 25.39 20.50 -7.82
C GLY A 42 26.60 20.03 -7.00
N SER A 43 26.84 20.65 -5.82
CA SER A 43 27.94 20.24 -4.93
C SER A 43 27.72 18.87 -4.30
N TYR A 44 26.49 18.50 -3.94
CA TYR A 44 26.17 17.15 -3.46
C TYR A 44 26.36 16.10 -4.54
N HIS A 45 25.91 16.39 -5.75
CA HIS A 45 26.11 15.50 -6.90
C HIS A 45 27.60 15.27 -7.12
N TYR A 46 28.41 16.32 -7.14
CA TYR A 46 29.85 16.24 -7.29
C TYR A 46 30.52 15.41 -6.17
N HIS A 47 30.21 15.71 -4.92
CA HIS A 47 30.81 15.00 -3.77
C HIS A 47 30.42 13.52 -3.67
N ILE A 48 29.17 13.15 -3.99
CA ILE A 48 28.73 11.76 -3.96
C ILE A 48 29.34 10.98 -5.12
N VAL A 49 29.36 11.56 -6.32
CA VAL A 49 29.91 10.92 -7.52
C VAL A 49 31.42 10.74 -7.43
N GLU A 50 32.13 11.75 -6.88
CA GLU A 50 33.59 11.73 -6.79
C GLU A 50 34.09 10.80 -5.66
N ARG A 51 33.39 10.77 -4.51
CA ARG A 51 33.80 9.94 -3.36
C ARG A 51 33.47 8.48 -3.48
N ASP A 52 32.33 8.14 -4.06
CA ASP A 52 31.88 6.76 -4.20
C ASP A 52 30.89 6.60 -5.36
N PRO A 53 31.40 6.47 -6.59
CA PRO A 53 30.56 6.36 -7.78
C PRO A 53 29.64 5.12 -7.75
N ASP A 54 30.01 4.07 -7.05
CA ASP A 54 29.19 2.85 -6.99
C ASP A 54 27.99 3.04 -6.05
N ARG A 55 28.17 3.73 -4.92
CA ARG A 55 27.05 4.11 -4.05
C ARG A 55 26.08 5.05 -4.75
N PHE A 56 26.57 5.98 -5.52
CA PHE A 56 25.70 6.87 -6.30
C PHE A 56 24.90 6.10 -7.36
N ARG A 57 25.54 5.18 -8.08
CA ARG A 57 24.85 4.32 -9.06
C ARG A 57 23.80 3.45 -8.41
N ILE A 58 24.09 2.84 -7.25
CA ILE A 58 23.14 2.05 -6.47
C ILE A 58 21.96 2.91 -6.03
N PHE A 59 22.20 4.13 -5.54
CA PHE A 59 21.15 5.05 -5.16
C PHE A 59 20.26 5.44 -6.34
N VAL A 60 20.86 5.80 -7.49
CA VAL A 60 20.09 6.14 -8.70
C VAL A 60 19.27 4.93 -9.17
N ALA A 61 19.83 3.74 -9.18
CA ALA A 61 19.12 2.51 -9.54
C ALA A 61 17.94 2.25 -8.59
N PHE A 62 18.14 2.44 -7.28
CA PHE A 62 17.07 2.30 -6.29
C PHE A 62 15.96 3.35 -6.49
N MET A 63 16.31 4.60 -6.75
CA MET A 63 15.34 5.67 -7.02
C MET A 63 14.56 5.43 -8.31
N ILE A 64 15.22 4.95 -9.36
CA ILE A 64 14.55 4.56 -10.60
C ILE A 64 13.59 3.39 -10.35
N ALA A 65 14.02 2.36 -9.63
CA ALA A 65 13.17 1.23 -9.27
C ALA A 65 11.98 1.67 -8.42
N TYR A 66 12.19 2.55 -7.46
CA TYR A 66 11.13 3.13 -6.62
C TYR A 66 10.09 3.89 -7.48
N ILE A 67 10.55 4.75 -8.39
CA ILE A 67 9.67 5.49 -9.30
C ILE A 67 8.91 4.54 -10.23
N ILE A 68 9.57 3.53 -10.78
CA ILE A 68 8.94 2.52 -11.64
C ILE A 68 7.83 1.79 -10.85
N VAL A 69 8.09 1.37 -9.63
CA VAL A 69 7.08 0.68 -8.80
C VAL A 69 5.87 1.57 -8.49
N LEU A 70 6.08 2.87 -8.31
CA LEU A 70 4.97 3.80 -8.08
C LEU A 70 4.16 4.08 -9.35
N LEU A 71 4.83 4.20 -10.49
CA LEU A 71 4.20 4.55 -11.78
C LEU A 71 3.59 3.34 -12.49
N VAL A 72 4.28 2.20 -12.45
CA VAL A 72 3.82 0.98 -13.09
C VAL A 72 2.94 0.21 -12.12
N GLN A 73 1.63 0.28 -12.34
CA GLN A 73 0.73 -0.56 -11.56
C GLN A 73 0.90 -2.02 -12.00
N PRO A 74 1.11 -2.97 -11.05
CA PRO A 74 1.00 -4.38 -11.39
C PRO A 74 -0.44 -4.65 -11.83
N THR A 75 -0.66 -4.70 -13.15
CA THR A 75 -1.97 -4.96 -13.72
C THR A 75 -2.16 -6.46 -13.86
N ARG A 76 -3.10 -7.03 -13.13
CA ARG A 76 -3.50 -8.44 -13.15
C ARG A 76 -2.39 -9.43 -12.77
N TYR A 77 -2.79 -10.65 -12.52
CA TYR A 77 -1.93 -11.81 -12.42
C TYR A 77 -1.26 -12.07 -13.78
N TYR A 78 0.06 -12.09 -13.79
CA TYR A 78 0.84 -12.43 -14.99
C TYR A 78 1.13 -13.93 -15.01
N TRP A 79 0.44 -14.69 -15.83
CA TRP A 79 0.65 -16.13 -15.98
C TRP A 79 2.07 -16.51 -16.42
N TRP A 80 2.78 -15.62 -17.10
CA TRP A 80 4.17 -15.79 -17.55
C TRP A 80 5.21 -15.35 -16.51
N TYR A 81 4.79 -14.68 -15.45
CA TYR A 81 5.68 -14.22 -14.38
C TYR A 81 5.55 -15.17 -13.18
N PRO A 82 6.69 -15.79 -12.72
CA PRO A 82 6.62 -16.74 -11.63
C PRO A 82 6.16 -16.07 -10.33
N SER A 83 5.31 -16.76 -9.59
CA SER A 83 4.97 -16.38 -8.22
C SER A 83 6.08 -16.83 -7.28
N PHE A 84 6.67 -15.89 -6.54
CA PHE A 84 7.66 -16.20 -5.49
C PHE A 84 6.96 -16.38 -4.15
N ASN A 85 6.24 -17.50 -4.02
CA ASN A 85 5.50 -17.84 -2.80
C ASN A 85 6.43 -18.48 -1.75
N ILE A 86 7.41 -17.72 -1.27
CA ILE A 86 8.39 -18.17 -0.29
C ILE A 86 8.24 -17.36 1.00
N SER A 87 8.18 -18.07 2.14
CA SER A 87 8.27 -17.44 3.46
C SER A 87 9.75 -17.23 3.82
N ILE A 88 10.10 -15.96 4.06
CA ILE A 88 11.44 -15.59 4.53
C ILE A 88 11.25 -14.85 5.85
N PRO A 89 11.88 -15.30 6.96
CA PRO A 89 11.76 -14.65 8.26
C PRO A 89 12.06 -13.15 8.16
N GLY A 90 11.15 -12.31 8.70
CA GLY A 90 11.28 -10.84 8.67
C GLY A 90 11.04 -10.17 7.31
N ILE A 91 10.87 -10.93 6.20
CA ILE A 91 10.70 -10.37 4.85
C ILE A 91 9.32 -10.66 4.27
N GLY A 92 8.66 -11.72 4.71
CA GLY A 92 7.30 -12.02 4.25
C GLY A 92 6.89 -13.46 4.48
N LYS A 93 5.60 -13.71 4.34
CA LYS A 93 4.96 -15.02 4.54
C LYS A 93 4.48 -15.59 3.22
N ALA A 94 4.63 -16.88 3.02
CA ALA A 94 3.97 -17.60 1.94
C ALA A 94 2.45 -17.59 2.15
N PHE A 95 1.68 -17.61 1.07
CA PHE A 95 0.24 -17.82 1.12
C PHE A 95 -0.11 -19.31 0.97
N PRO A 96 -1.25 -19.75 1.55
CA PRO A 96 -1.74 -21.12 1.41
C PRO A 96 -2.15 -21.48 -0.03
N ASP A 97 -2.48 -22.73 -0.27
CA ASP A 97 -3.04 -23.15 -1.56
C ASP A 97 -4.31 -22.34 -1.85
N SER A 98 -4.31 -21.66 -2.99
CA SER A 98 -5.39 -20.77 -3.39
C SER A 98 -6.68 -21.52 -3.70
N ARG A 99 -6.63 -22.80 -4.14
CA ARG A 99 -7.80 -23.62 -4.42
C ARG A 99 -8.55 -23.99 -3.13
N ILE A 100 -7.80 -24.31 -2.08
CA ILE A 100 -8.39 -24.60 -0.76
C ILE A 100 -9.04 -23.33 -0.19
N GLU A 101 -8.37 -22.18 -0.30
CA GLU A 101 -8.94 -20.93 0.21
C GLU A 101 -10.15 -20.43 -0.60
N VAL A 102 -10.30 -20.78 -1.89
CA VAL A 102 -11.49 -20.44 -2.68
C VAL A 102 -12.75 -21.06 -2.06
N GLU A 103 -12.70 -22.30 -1.65
CA GLU A 103 -13.85 -22.97 -1.00
C GLU A 103 -14.27 -22.22 0.27
N LEU A 104 -13.30 -21.82 1.08
CA LEU A 104 -13.54 -21.00 2.27
C LEU A 104 -14.13 -19.61 1.91
N VAL A 105 -13.64 -18.97 0.85
CA VAL A 105 -14.16 -17.68 0.37
C VAL A 105 -15.63 -17.80 -0.02
N VAL A 106 -16.00 -18.87 -0.71
CA VAL A 106 -17.40 -19.11 -1.12
C VAL A 106 -18.27 -19.39 0.10
N SER A 107 -17.94 -20.42 0.91
CA SER A 107 -18.80 -20.89 2.00
C SER A 107 -18.90 -19.91 3.17
N GLU A 108 -17.80 -19.30 3.57
CA GLU A 108 -17.76 -18.50 4.79
C GLU A 108 -17.94 -16.98 4.55
N TYR A 109 -17.74 -16.52 3.33
CA TYR A 109 -17.81 -15.08 3.04
C TYR A 109 -18.88 -14.74 2.01
N ILE A 110 -18.82 -15.28 0.79
CA ILE A 110 -19.74 -14.91 -0.29
C ILE A 110 -21.17 -15.31 0.04
N MET A 111 -21.39 -16.54 0.51
CA MET A 111 -22.73 -17.07 0.84
C MET A 111 -23.37 -16.35 2.03
N LYS A 112 -22.58 -15.72 2.90
CA LYS A 112 -23.05 -14.96 4.07
C LYS A 112 -23.19 -13.46 3.80
N ARG A 113 -22.87 -13.01 2.59
CA ARG A 113 -22.92 -11.60 2.20
C ARG A 113 -24.36 -11.08 2.17
N MET A 114 -24.59 -9.94 2.84
CA MET A 114 -25.87 -9.26 2.90
C MET A 114 -25.94 -8.04 1.94
N PRO A 115 -27.10 -7.51 1.62
CA PRO A 115 -27.24 -6.28 0.83
C PRO A 115 -26.50 -5.09 1.40
N SER A 116 -26.43 -4.97 2.73
CA SER A 116 -25.65 -3.94 3.43
C SER A 116 -24.16 -4.04 3.16
N ASP A 117 -23.63 -5.27 2.96
CA ASP A 117 -22.24 -5.51 2.62
C ASP A 117 -21.94 -5.06 1.18
N VAL A 118 -22.87 -5.29 0.25
CA VAL A 118 -22.75 -4.79 -1.12
C VAL A 118 -22.73 -3.25 -1.15
N ALA A 119 -23.57 -2.60 -0.35
CA ALA A 119 -23.56 -1.14 -0.22
C ALA A 119 -22.26 -0.61 0.36
N PHE A 120 -21.74 -1.25 1.41
CA PHE A 120 -20.46 -0.92 2.02
C PHE A 120 -19.29 -1.14 1.05
N PHE A 121 -19.29 -2.24 0.30
CA PHE A 121 -18.30 -2.50 -0.74
C PHE A 121 -18.25 -1.36 -1.78
N ARG A 122 -19.42 -0.99 -2.34
CA ARG A 122 -19.50 0.09 -3.33
C ARG A 122 -19.00 1.43 -2.81
N MET A 123 -19.28 1.72 -1.56
CA MET A 123 -18.78 2.95 -0.89
C MET A 123 -17.27 2.97 -0.75
N THR A 124 -16.64 1.80 -0.52
CA THR A 124 -15.23 1.70 -0.14
C THR A 124 -14.31 1.16 -1.23
N ASP A 125 -14.84 0.74 -2.38
CA ASP A 125 -14.04 0.09 -3.44
C ASP A 125 -12.93 1.01 -3.96
N MET A 126 -13.23 2.27 -4.25
CA MET A 126 -12.24 3.22 -4.75
C MET A 126 -11.52 3.97 -3.63
N ASN A 127 -12.19 4.21 -2.52
CA ASN A 127 -11.63 4.95 -1.39
C ASN A 127 -12.06 4.34 -0.05
N PRO A 128 -11.24 3.46 0.54
CA PRO A 128 -11.56 2.86 1.83
C PRO A 128 -11.57 3.87 3.00
N ALA A 129 -11.01 5.09 2.85
CA ALA A 129 -11.09 6.13 3.87
C ALA A 129 -12.56 6.57 4.12
N ALA A 130 -13.44 6.46 3.12
CA ALA A 130 -14.84 6.79 3.27
C ALA A 130 -15.54 6.01 4.40
N ALA A 131 -15.07 4.81 4.72
CA ALA A 131 -15.62 4.02 5.82
C ALA A 131 -15.43 4.65 7.21
N PHE A 132 -14.42 5.49 7.38
CA PHE A 132 -14.07 6.08 8.68
C PHE A 132 -14.83 7.38 8.98
N THR A 133 -15.48 8.00 7.98
CA THR A 133 -16.15 9.31 8.12
C THR A 133 -17.32 9.32 9.11
N ASN A 134 -17.91 8.17 9.40
CA ASN A 134 -18.95 8.06 10.43
C ASN A 134 -18.38 8.12 11.87
N ILE A 135 -17.10 7.81 12.04
CA ILE A 135 -16.41 7.76 13.34
C ILE A 135 -15.55 9.00 13.53
N ILE A 136 -14.81 9.38 12.51
CA ILE A 136 -13.94 10.56 12.50
C ILE A 136 -14.67 11.69 11.78
N LYS A 137 -14.93 12.76 12.52
CA LYS A 137 -15.65 13.91 11.98
C LYS A 137 -14.74 14.82 11.16
N PRO A 138 -15.27 15.60 10.20
CA PRO A 138 -14.46 16.47 9.34
C PRO A 138 -13.63 17.52 10.09
N ASP A 139 -14.07 17.96 11.27
CA ASP A 139 -13.36 18.87 12.17
C ASP A 139 -12.19 18.19 12.93
N GLU A 140 -12.19 16.87 13.03
CA GLU A 140 -11.11 16.08 13.62
C GLU A 140 -10.05 15.68 12.58
N MET A 141 -10.50 15.20 11.41
CA MET A 141 -9.68 14.85 10.25
C MET A 141 -10.57 14.71 9.01
N THR A 142 -10.21 15.37 7.93
CA THR A 142 -10.96 15.33 6.68
C THR A 142 -10.78 13.99 5.94
N LEU A 143 -11.72 13.68 5.03
CA LEU A 143 -11.60 12.51 4.16
C LEU A 143 -10.32 12.56 3.31
N GLU A 144 -9.94 13.74 2.82
CA GLU A 144 -8.72 13.92 2.01
C GLU A 144 -7.45 13.65 2.82
N GLU A 145 -7.39 14.08 4.08
CA GLU A 145 -6.27 13.78 4.98
C GLU A 145 -6.15 12.29 5.25
N MET A 146 -7.27 11.62 5.51
CA MET A 146 -7.30 10.16 5.70
C MET A 146 -6.85 9.42 4.43
N ASP A 147 -7.31 9.83 3.27
CA ASP A 147 -6.90 9.27 1.97
C ASP A 147 -5.40 9.47 1.71
N LYS A 148 -4.87 10.65 1.95
CA LYS A 148 -3.43 10.94 1.86
C LYS A 148 -2.58 10.03 2.73
N ILE A 149 -3.04 9.72 3.94
CA ILE A 149 -2.35 8.80 4.86
C ILE A 149 -2.32 7.38 4.24
N MET A 150 -3.48 6.88 3.81
CA MET A 150 -3.62 5.53 3.24
C MET A 150 -2.85 5.35 1.93
N THR A 151 -2.76 6.41 1.12
CA THR A 151 -2.14 6.40 -0.20
C THR A 151 -0.72 6.99 -0.19
N SER A 152 -0.14 7.19 1.00
CA SER A 152 1.23 7.66 1.11
C SER A 152 2.21 6.81 0.30
N SER A 153 3.24 7.43 -0.26
CA SER A 153 4.23 6.78 -1.12
C SER A 153 4.81 5.51 -0.49
N ARG A 154 5.04 5.51 0.81
CA ARG A 154 5.54 4.36 1.56
C ARG A 154 4.56 3.19 1.57
N VAL A 155 3.30 3.44 1.91
CA VAL A 155 2.24 2.41 1.92
C VAL A 155 2.06 1.82 0.52
N MET A 156 2.00 2.68 -0.49
CA MET A 156 1.83 2.26 -1.89
C MET A 156 3.04 1.48 -2.40
N PHE A 157 4.26 1.92 -2.09
CA PHE A 157 5.47 1.25 -2.51
C PHE A 157 5.57 -0.17 -1.92
N VAL A 158 5.44 -0.30 -0.58
CA VAL A 158 5.52 -1.60 0.09
C VAL A 158 4.45 -2.55 -0.45
N THR A 159 3.21 -2.08 -0.57
CA THR A 159 2.09 -2.89 -1.07
C THR A 159 2.34 -3.36 -2.51
N LYS A 160 2.76 -2.46 -3.41
CA LYS A 160 3.02 -2.79 -4.81
C LYS A 160 4.20 -3.76 -4.96
N MET A 161 5.31 -3.53 -4.25
CA MET A 161 6.47 -4.42 -4.25
C MET A 161 6.11 -5.85 -3.85
N LEU A 162 5.30 -6.00 -2.80
CA LEU A 162 4.86 -7.33 -2.37
C LEU A 162 3.91 -7.97 -3.38
N LYS A 163 3.01 -7.21 -4.00
CA LYS A 163 2.16 -7.70 -5.09
C LYS A 163 2.98 -8.19 -6.29
N TRP A 164 4.04 -7.49 -6.66
CA TRP A 164 4.98 -7.91 -7.69
C TRP A 164 5.69 -9.22 -7.30
N LYS A 165 6.22 -9.27 -6.08
CA LYS A 165 6.94 -10.46 -5.59
C LYS A 165 6.06 -11.71 -5.61
N TYR A 166 4.88 -11.62 -5.04
CA TYR A 166 4.02 -12.79 -4.85
C TYR A 166 3.15 -13.13 -6.06
N ASN A 167 2.79 -12.14 -6.86
CA ASN A 167 1.99 -12.30 -8.09
C ASN A 167 0.85 -13.34 -7.96
N ARG A 168 0.08 -13.27 -6.86
CA ARG A 168 -0.97 -14.22 -6.55
C ARG A 168 -2.21 -13.98 -7.41
N ALA A 169 -2.71 -15.02 -8.05
CA ALA A 169 -3.99 -14.97 -8.75
C ALA A 169 -5.15 -14.73 -7.78
N ARG A 170 -6.18 -14.00 -8.24
CA ARG A 170 -7.39 -13.75 -7.46
C ARG A 170 -8.34 -14.94 -7.45
N PRO A 171 -9.29 -15.03 -6.49
CA PRO A 171 -10.24 -16.13 -6.41
C PRO A 171 -10.97 -16.43 -7.73
N ALA A 172 -11.50 -15.39 -8.40
CA ALA A 172 -12.18 -15.53 -9.68
C ALA A 172 -11.28 -16.00 -10.86
N GLN A 173 -9.96 -15.89 -10.73
CA GLN A 173 -9.01 -16.39 -11.73
C GLN A 173 -8.65 -17.86 -11.50
N ILE A 174 -8.74 -18.31 -10.25
CA ILE A 174 -8.47 -19.72 -9.86
C ILE A 174 -9.70 -20.60 -10.07
N ALA A 175 -10.90 -20.09 -9.76
CA ALA A 175 -12.16 -20.82 -9.83
C ALA A 175 -13.25 -19.95 -10.47
N PRO A 176 -13.14 -19.62 -11.77
CA PRO A 176 -14.11 -18.78 -12.47
C PRO A 176 -15.50 -19.41 -12.57
N GLU A 177 -15.61 -20.72 -12.41
CA GLU A 177 -16.88 -21.46 -12.32
C GLU A 177 -17.64 -21.17 -11.02
N LEU A 178 -16.94 -20.90 -9.91
CA LEU A 178 -17.51 -20.62 -8.61
C LEU A 178 -17.68 -19.12 -8.35
N ILE A 179 -16.71 -18.31 -8.80
CA ILE A 179 -16.65 -16.88 -8.49
C ILE A 179 -16.58 -16.09 -9.80
N ASN A 180 -17.73 -15.52 -10.19
CA ASN A 180 -17.86 -14.69 -11.38
C ASN A 180 -19.02 -13.70 -11.25
N GLU A 181 -19.04 -12.66 -12.10
CA GLU A 181 -20.08 -11.63 -12.08
C GLU A 181 -21.45 -12.17 -12.53
N LYS A 182 -21.50 -13.18 -13.41
CA LYS A 182 -22.76 -13.70 -13.98
C LYS A 182 -23.65 -14.38 -12.94
N ASN A 183 -23.04 -15.08 -12.00
CA ASN A 183 -23.76 -15.73 -10.89
C ASN A 183 -23.86 -14.85 -9.63
N GLY A 184 -23.36 -13.62 -9.69
CA GLY A 184 -23.41 -12.65 -8.59
C GLY A 184 -22.44 -12.94 -7.44
N THR A 185 -21.56 -13.94 -7.55
CA THR A 185 -20.58 -14.25 -6.49
C THR A 185 -19.41 -13.26 -6.50
N LEU A 186 -19.03 -12.71 -7.67
CA LEU A 186 -18.06 -11.65 -7.81
C LEU A 186 -18.77 -10.28 -7.95
N LEU A 187 -18.45 -9.33 -7.11
CA LEU A 187 -18.88 -7.94 -7.30
C LEU A 187 -17.91 -7.21 -8.24
N HIS A 188 -18.44 -6.40 -9.15
CA HIS A 188 -17.60 -5.57 -10.01
C HIS A 188 -16.74 -4.60 -9.20
N SER A 189 -15.45 -4.47 -9.55
CA SER A 189 -14.48 -3.61 -8.85
C SER A 189 -13.47 -3.00 -9.82
N GLU A 190 -13.36 -1.69 -9.80
CA GLU A 190 -12.35 -0.95 -10.57
C GLU A 190 -10.95 -1.05 -9.91
N SER A 191 -10.90 -1.19 -8.58
CA SER A 191 -9.66 -1.28 -7.82
C SER A 191 -8.99 -2.66 -7.86
N ALA A 192 -9.66 -3.69 -8.40
CA ALA A 192 -9.22 -5.08 -8.35
C ALA A 192 -8.30 -5.53 -9.50
N ALA A 193 -7.66 -4.60 -10.21
CA ALA A 193 -6.82 -4.90 -11.38
C ALA A 193 -5.42 -5.46 -11.05
N THR A 194 -5.02 -5.52 -9.77
CA THR A 194 -3.68 -5.95 -9.33
C THR A 194 -3.68 -7.37 -8.74
N PRO A 195 -2.51 -8.05 -8.59
CA PRO A 195 -2.42 -9.33 -7.88
C PRO A 195 -3.04 -9.31 -6.48
N ALA A 196 -3.46 -10.49 -6.00
CA ALA A 196 -4.26 -10.58 -4.77
C ALA A 196 -3.46 -10.29 -3.48
N TYR A 197 -2.22 -10.73 -3.37
CA TYR A 197 -1.46 -10.78 -2.12
C TYR A 197 -0.36 -9.74 -2.02
N PRO A 198 -0.36 -8.89 -0.98
CA PRO A 198 -1.37 -8.67 0.05
C PRO A 198 -2.63 -7.95 -0.47
N SER A 199 -3.70 -7.96 0.33
CA SER A 199 -4.85 -7.09 0.08
C SER A 199 -4.49 -5.62 0.33
N GLY A 200 -4.57 -4.78 -0.72
CA GLY A 200 -4.27 -3.35 -0.61
C GLY A 200 -5.20 -2.64 0.37
N HIS A 201 -6.51 -2.90 0.32
CA HIS A 201 -7.49 -2.34 1.25
C HIS A 201 -7.23 -2.76 2.70
N ALA A 202 -6.77 -4.00 2.94
CA ALA A 202 -6.40 -4.44 4.28
C ALA A 202 -5.19 -3.68 4.81
N VAL A 203 -4.15 -3.48 4.00
CA VAL A 203 -2.98 -2.66 4.36
C VAL A 203 -3.40 -1.22 4.65
N GLN A 204 -4.10 -0.58 3.72
CA GLN A 204 -4.48 0.82 3.80
C GLN A 204 -5.39 1.12 5.00
N ALA A 205 -6.48 0.35 5.15
CA ALA A 205 -7.44 0.57 6.22
C ALA A 205 -6.83 0.29 7.61
N TYR A 206 -6.03 -0.75 7.75
CA TYR A 206 -5.39 -1.08 9.02
C TYR A 206 -4.31 -0.06 9.40
N TYR A 207 -3.53 0.41 8.42
CA TYR A 207 -2.55 1.47 8.62
C TYR A 207 -3.19 2.77 9.12
N LEU A 208 -4.27 3.23 8.44
CA LEU A 208 -5.02 4.39 8.89
C LEU A 208 -5.60 4.18 10.29
N ALA A 209 -6.20 3.01 10.55
CA ALA A 209 -6.80 2.73 11.87
C ALA A 209 -5.76 2.82 13.00
N LYS A 210 -4.54 2.37 12.79
CA LYS A 210 -3.45 2.50 13.79
C LYS A 210 -3.09 3.97 14.06
N ILE A 211 -3.03 4.81 13.02
CA ILE A 211 -2.79 6.25 13.18
C ILE A 211 -3.95 6.91 13.94
N LEU A 212 -5.19 6.60 13.54
CA LEU A 212 -6.39 7.14 14.17
C LEU A 212 -6.53 6.70 15.63
N ALA A 213 -6.20 5.44 15.94
CA ALA A 213 -6.21 4.93 17.31
C ALA A 213 -5.23 5.67 18.22
N ARG A 214 -4.05 6.04 17.73
CA ARG A 214 -3.09 6.86 18.48
C ARG A 214 -3.56 8.31 18.64
N ARG A 215 -4.12 8.90 17.58
CA ARG A 215 -4.60 10.29 17.62
C ARG A 215 -5.89 10.44 18.42
N PHE A 216 -6.75 9.43 18.41
CA PHE A 216 -8.06 9.42 19.05
C PHE A 216 -8.25 8.14 19.89
N PRO A 217 -7.57 7.99 21.05
CA PRO A 217 -7.58 6.75 21.84
C PRO A 217 -8.97 6.26 22.22
N ALA A 218 -9.91 7.18 22.49
CA ALA A 218 -11.31 6.83 22.79
C ALA A 218 -12.06 6.15 21.63
N LYS A 219 -11.57 6.28 20.40
CA LYS A 219 -12.19 5.72 19.20
C LYS A 219 -11.46 4.44 18.70
N THR A 220 -10.43 3.97 19.42
CA THR A 220 -9.58 2.84 19.01
C THR A 220 -10.39 1.63 18.56
N HIS A 221 -11.34 1.16 19.38
CA HIS A 221 -12.15 -0.02 19.05
C HIS A 221 -12.91 0.18 17.74
N ALA A 222 -13.61 1.30 17.60
CA ALA A 222 -14.44 1.59 16.43
C ALA A 222 -13.62 1.69 15.12
N VAL A 223 -12.46 2.36 15.14
CA VAL A 223 -11.61 2.47 13.94
C VAL A 223 -10.99 1.12 13.55
N MET A 224 -10.64 0.27 14.52
CA MET A 224 -10.14 -1.08 14.24
C MET A 224 -11.22 -2.01 13.69
N GLU A 225 -12.46 -1.90 14.18
CA GLU A 225 -13.62 -2.62 13.59
C GLU A 225 -13.86 -2.22 12.14
N ILE A 226 -13.82 -0.92 11.83
CA ILE A 226 -13.98 -0.43 10.45
C ILE A 226 -12.85 -0.96 9.56
N ALA A 227 -11.59 -0.94 10.01
CA ALA A 227 -10.49 -1.51 9.25
C ALA A 227 -10.70 -3.00 8.94
N THR A 228 -11.17 -3.75 9.93
CA THR A 228 -11.52 -5.17 9.78
C THR A 228 -12.64 -5.35 8.75
N LYS A 229 -13.68 -4.52 8.81
CA LYS A 229 -14.79 -4.55 7.87
C LYS A 229 -14.32 -4.20 6.44
N CYS A 230 -13.47 -3.18 6.26
CA CYS A 230 -12.87 -2.83 4.96
C CYS A 230 -12.06 -3.98 4.36
N ALA A 231 -11.36 -4.76 5.17
CA ALA A 231 -10.60 -5.91 4.71
C ALA A 231 -11.51 -7.10 4.36
N ASN A 232 -12.49 -7.41 5.23
CA ASN A 232 -13.41 -8.55 5.05
C ASN A 232 -14.35 -8.37 3.87
N ILE A 233 -14.80 -7.14 3.60
CA ILE A 233 -15.69 -6.88 2.48
C ILE A 233 -15.05 -7.21 1.13
N ARG A 234 -13.72 -7.14 1.02
CA ARG A 234 -12.99 -7.54 -0.19
C ARG A 234 -13.01 -9.04 -0.42
N ILE A 235 -13.06 -9.83 0.66
CA ILE A 235 -13.21 -11.29 0.60
C ILE A 235 -14.67 -11.63 0.22
N MET A 236 -15.63 -11.00 0.89
CA MET A 236 -17.05 -11.15 0.58
C MET A 236 -17.39 -10.75 -0.87
N ALA A 237 -16.65 -9.81 -1.44
CA ALA A 237 -16.81 -9.39 -2.84
C ALA A 237 -16.18 -10.36 -3.85
N GLY A 238 -15.45 -11.41 -3.41
CA GLY A 238 -14.80 -12.40 -4.26
C GLY A 238 -13.43 -11.96 -4.81
N HIS A 239 -12.83 -10.89 -4.26
CA HIS A 239 -11.57 -10.32 -4.78
C HIS A 239 -10.32 -10.78 -4.06
N HIS A 240 -10.43 -11.22 -2.82
CA HIS A 240 -9.31 -11.58 -1.95
C HIS A 240 -9.58 -12.85 -1.16
N TYR A 241 -8.51 -13.40 -0.63
CA TYR A 241 -8.54 -14.53 0.30
C TYR A 241 -8.36 -14.02 1.75
N PRO A 242 -8.76 -14.81 2.77
CA PRO A 242 -8.45 -14.50 4.17
C PRO A 242 -6.96 -14.26 4.42
N SER A 243 -6.09 -15.08 3.83
CA SER A 243 -4.65 -14.93 3.96
C SER A 243 -4.11 -13.62 3.33
N ASP A 244 -4.75 -13.07 2.28
CA ASP A 244 -4.36 -11.76 1.72
C ASP A 244 -4.61 -10.63 2.73
N ARG A 245 -5.72 -10.72 3.48
CA ARG A 245 -6.06 -9.81 4.57
C ARG A 245 -5.04 -9.90 5.70
N ASP A 246 -4.82 -11.11 6.20
CA ASP A 246 -3.97 -11.36 7.36
C ASP A 246 -2.52 -10.97 7.10
N PHE A 247 -2.03 -11.21 5.88
CA PHE A 247 -0.73 -10.72 5.47
C PHE A 247 -0.71 -9.20 5.30
N GLY A 248 -1.80 -8.58 4.84
CA GLY A 248 -1.92 -7.13 4.78
C GLY A 248 -1.74 -6.47 6.16
N TRP A 249 -2.33 -7.02 7.21
CA TRP A 249 -2.14 -6.57 8.58
C TRP A 249 -0.71 -6.81 9.08
N TRP A 250 -0.17 -7.98 8.80
CA TRP A 250 1.22 -8.30 9.12
C TRP A 250 2.22 -7.31 8.47
N VAL A 251 1.96 -6.92 7.22
CA VAL A 251 2.78 -5.90 6.51
C VAL A 251 2.79 -4.57 7.25
N VAL A 252 1.65 -4.13 7.75
CA VAL A 252 1.57 -2.89 8.54
C VAL A 252 2.38 -3.01 9.82
N ASP A 253 2.24 -4.13 10.54
CA ASP A 253 2.92 -4.34 11.82
C ASP A 253 4.44 -4.49 11.70
N HIS A 254 4.97 -4.85 10.53
CA HIS A 254 6.40 -5.14 10.33
C HIS A 254 7.13 -4.14 9.44
N TYR A 255 6.44 -3.56 8.46
CA TYR A 255 7.08 -2.65 7.49
C TYR A 255 6.63 -1.20 7.60
N LEU A 256 5.50 -0.95 8.27
CA LEU A 256 4.92 0.37 8.38
C LEU A 256 4.81 0.79 9.86
N THR A 257 5.85 0.52 10.63
CA THR A 257 5.90 0.60 12.10
C THR A 257 5.96 2.00 12.69
N ASP A 258 6.06 3.04 11.87
CA ASP A 258 6.11 4.45 12.33
C ASP A 258 4.74 4.94 12.85
N VAL A 259 3.78 4.05 12.95
CA VAL A 259 2.39 4.29 13.39
C VAL A 259 2.14 3.73 14.77
#